data_50e2c0b4e7238ca3fd1c03896c3a6511
#
_entry.id   50e2c0b4e7238ca3fd1c03896c3a6511
#
_cell.length_a   1.000
_cell.length_b   1.000
_cell.length_c   1.000
_cell.angle_alpha   90.00
_cell.angle_beta   90.00
_cell.angle_gamma   90.00
#
_symmetry.space_group_name_H-M   'P 1'
#
loop_
_entity.id
_entity.type
_entity.pdbx_description
1 polymer ?
#
loop_
_entity_poly.entity_id
_entity_poly.type
_entity_poly.pdbx_seq_one_letter_code
_entity_poly.pdbx_strand_id
1 'polypeptide(L)'
;VRHEPIPVARPVIGEAEEQAVLEVLRSRHLSLGPRVPEFERRFAARVGAPHASAVSSGTAGLHLALRAVGVADCRPEDEVVTSPFSFIATANSVLYEGATPVFVDIDPDTLNVTADAVASAVTERTVALLPVHIFGYPADIPGMERLGLPIVEDAAEALGAVHADGTPVGGRGHPTMFAFYANKQLTTGEGGLVTTSDPAVKARIDSERNQGRAPNMQWLDHDRLGFNYRLSDLQCALGIAQLGRLDEMLAGRARVAAWYREALAGLVERTGLELLCEDRGGDRRSWFVFVVRTPHGVDRDETIRALAERDIQTRPYLPALHLFSFYRERFGFREGQFPVAEDAAARGLSLPFFPEMTQDQVTIVVDELTAVLTDD
;
A
#
# COMPACT_ATOMS: atom_id res chain seq x y z
N VAL A 1 -25.22 -22.29 -16.03
CA VAL A 1 -23.88 -22.93 -16.08
C VAL A 1 -23.05 -22.25 -15.02
N ARG A 2 -22.62 -22.99 -13.99
CA ARG A 2 -21.72 -22.41 -12.97
C ARG A 2 -20.37 -22.14 -13.65
N HIS A 3 -19.88 -20.89 -13.51
CA HIS A 3 -18.52 -20.52 -13.92
C HIS A 3 -17.50 -21.08 -12.91
N GLU A 4 -16.22 -21.06 -13.26
CA GLU A 4 -15.13 -21.36 -12.31
C GLU A 4 -15.06 -20.26 -11.24
N PRO A 5 -14.65 -20.61 -9.99
CA PRO A 5 -14.50 -19.61 -8.93
C PRO A 5 -13.56 -18.47 -9.33
N ILE A 6 -14.03 -17.23 -9.13
CA ILE A 6 -13.26 -16.02 -9.45
C ILE A 6 -12.60 -15.51 -8.15
N PRO A 7 -11.26 -15.60 -8.01
CA PRO A 7 -10.56 -15.17 -6.81
C PRO A 7 -10.49 -13.65 -6.72
N VAL A 8 -10.44 -13.10 -5.49
CA VAL A 8 -10.34 -11.66 -5.27
C VAL A 8 -9.03 -11.06 -5.83
N ALA A 9 -7.96 -11.83 -5.86
CA ALA A 9 -6.67 -11.46 -6.43
C ALA A 9 -5.91 -12.69 -6.90
N ARG A 10 -5.04 -12.51 -7.89
CA ARG A 10 -4.15 -13.56 -8.38
C ARG A 10 -2.82 -12.92 -8.82
N PRO A 11 -1.66 -13.33 -8.26
CA PRO A 11 -0.36 -12.88 -8.74
C PRO A 11 -0.09 -13.46 -10.13
N VAL A 12 0.60 -12.68 -10.95
CA VAL A 12 1.07 -13.12 -12.27
C VAL A 12 2.47 -13.71 -12.13
N ILE A 13 2.57 -15.02 -12.24
CA ILE A 13 3.85 -15.74 -12.18
C ILE A 13 3.99 -16.55 -13.47
N GLY A 14 5.14 -16.45 -14.11
CA GLY A 14 5.44 -17.15 -15.34
C GLY A 14 6.89 -17.64 -15.40
N GLU A 15 7.31 -18.05 -16.59
CA GLU A 15 8.63 -18.64 -16.81
C GLU A 15 9.79 -17.72 -16.41
N ALA A 16 9.64 -16.38 -16.58
CA ALA A 16 10.66 -15.41 -16.22
C ALA A 16 10.93 -15.41 -14.70
N GLU A 17 9.87 -15.45 -13.90
CA GLU A 17 9.94 -15.51 -12.45
C GLU A 17 10.52 -16.84 -11.97
N GLU A 18 10.06 -17.95 -12.54
CA GLU A 18 10.56 -19.29 -12.23
C GLU A 18 12.06 -19.43 -12.51
N GLN A 19 12.53 -19.00 -13.68
CA GLN A 19 13.95 -19.06 -14.06
C GLN A 19 14.80 -18.16 -13.15
N ALA A 20 14.37 -16.95 -12.85
CA ALA A 20 15.09 -16.05 -11.97
C ALA A 20 15.33 -16.65 -10.56
N VAL A 21 14.31 -17.29 -9.99
CA VAL A 21 14.42 -17.98 -8.69
C VAL A 21 15.31 -19.22 -8.79
N LEU A 22 15.16 -20.03 -9.84
CA LEU A 22 15.99 -21.22 -10.08
C LEU A 22 17.47 -20.88 -10.24
N GLU A 23 17.81 -19.78 -10.91
CA GLU A 23 19.20 -19.31 -11.01
C GLU A 23 19.81 -19.03 -9.63
N VAL A 24 19.08 -18.36 -8.72
CA VAL A 24 19.54 -18.11 -7.37
C VAL A 24 19.73 -19.41 -6.59
N LEU A 25 18.79 -20.36 -6.67
CA LEU A 25 18.93 -21.67 -6.04
C LEU A 25 20.17 -22.42 -6.53
N ARG A 26 20.45 -22.39 -7.82
CA ARG A 26 21.64 -23.04 -8.45
C ARG A 26 22.94 -22.36 -8.07
N SER A 27 22.91 -21.01 -7.88
CA SER A 27 24.09 -20.25 -7.46
C SER A 27 24.51 -20.52 -6.02
N ARG A 28 23.59 -21.00 -5.17
CA ARG A 28 23.75 -21.21 -3.72
C ARG A 28 24.00 -19.92 -2.91
N HIS A 29 23.85 -18.73 -3.51
CA HIS A 29 23.91 -17.44 -2.83
C HIS A 29 22.48 -16.95 -2.50
N LEU A 30 21.92 -17.44 -1.40
CA LEU A 30 20.50 -17.25 -1.09
C LEU A 30 20.20 -15.94 -0.35
N SER A 31 21.22 -15.29 0.23
CA SER A 31 21.07 -14.06 1.01
C SER A 31 22.36 -13.26 0.99
N LEU A 32 22.24 -11.91 1.07
CA LEU A 32 23.36 -10.97 0.99
C LEU A 32 24.22 -11.14 -0.28
N GLY A 33 23.64 -11.62 -1.34
CA GLY A 33 24.25 -11.81 -2.64
C GLY A 33 23.96 -10.64 -3.60
N PRO A 34 24.25 -10.82 -4.90
CA PRO A 34 24.22 -9.73 -5.89
C PRO A 34 22.80 -9.29 -6.29
N ARG A 35 21.75 -10.09 -6.01
CA ARG A 35 20.38 -9.76 -6.42
C ARG A 35 19.78 -8.62 -5.59
N VAL A 36 20.19 -8.48 -4.33
CA VAL A 36 19.73 -7.37 -3.48
C VAL A 36 20.10 -6.00 -4.06
N PRO A 37 21.39 -5.66 -4.28
CA PRO A 37 21.75 -4.36 -4.84
C PRO A 37 21.27 -4.19 -6.28
N GLU A 38 21.09 -5.25 -7.06
CA GLU A 38 20.51 -5.19 -8.40
C GLU A 38 19.04 -4.76 -8.35
N PHE A 39 18.24 -5.39 -7.48
CA PHE A 39 16.82 -5.06 -7.29
C PHE A 39 16.66 -3.61 -6.82
N GLU A 40 17.41 -3.19 -5.80
CA GLU A 40 17.41 -1.83 -5.28
C GLU A 40 17.70 -0.79 -6.37
N ARG A 41 18.75 -0.99 -7.15
CA ARG A 41 19.12 -0.06 -8.23
C ARG A 41 18.04 0.02 -9.32
N ARG A 42 17.50 -1.14 -9.76
CA ARG A 42 16.47 -1.17 -10.80
C ARG A 42 15.17 -0.52 -10.31
N PHE A 43 14.78 -0.81 -9.07
CA PHE A 43 13.58 -0.23 -8.49
C PHE A 43 13.71 1.28 -8.29
N ALA A 44 14.83 1.76 -7.75
CA ALA A 44 15.11 3.18 -7.60
C ALA A 44 15.01 3.92 -8.95
N ALA A 45 15.63 3.36 -10.00
CA ALA A 45 15.54 3.92 -11.36
C ALA A 45 14.09 3.96 -11.88
N ARG A 46 13.26 2.96 -11.56
CA ARG A 46 11.85 2.87 -11.99
C ARG A 46 10.98 4.00 -11.44
N VAL A 47 11.24 4.43 -10.21
CA VAL A 47 10.47 5.51 -9.55
C VAL A 47 11.19 6.86 -9.56
N GLY A 48 12.37 6.94 -10.17
CA GLY A 48 13.14 8.18 -10.24
C GLY A 48 13.82 8.59 -8.94
N ALA A 49 14.03 7.65 -8.01
CA ALA A 49 14.74 7.88 -6.76
C ALA A 49 16.24 7.58 -6.90
N PRO A 50 17.15 8.30 -6.22
CA PRO A 50 18.59 7.99 -6.24
C PRO A 50 18.96 6.77 -5.40
N HIS A 51 18.17 6.44 -4.37
CA HIS A 51 18.46 5.38 -3.43
C HIS A 51 17.26 4.49 -3.15
N ALA A 52 17.53 3.21 -2.88
CA ALA A 52 16.53 2.25 -2.41
C ALA A 52 17.17 1.23 -1.44
N SER A 53 16.38 0.74 -0.48
CA SER A 53 16.77 -0.30 0.48
C SER A 53 15.70 -1.38 0.53
N ALA A 54 16.00 -2.60 0.08
CA ALA A 54 15.09 -3.73 0.14
C ALA A 54 14.99 -4.30 1.56
N VAL A 55 13.77 -4.59 2.00
CA VAL A 55 13.45 -5.05 3.36
C VAL A 55 12.48 -6.23 3.35
N SER A 56 12.41 -6.97 4.46
CA SER A 56 11.66 -8.23 4.56
C SER A 56 10.14 -8.09 4.43
N SER A 57 9.59 -6.90 4.64
CA SER A 57 8.15 -6.60 4.48
C SER A 57 7.90 -5.09 4.40
N GLY A 58 6.71 -4.70 3.94
CA GLY A 58 6.29 -3.28 4.00
C GLY A 58 6.31 -2.74 5.43
N THR A 59 5.84 -3.51 6.40
CA THR A 59 5.87 -3.13 7.83
C THR A 59 7.28 -2.83 8.31
N ALA A 60 8.26 -3.69 7.97
CA ALA A 60 9.67 -3.45 8.28
C ALA A 60 10.20 -2.17 7.59
N GLY A 61 9.72 -1.90 6.38
CA GLY A 61 10.06 -0.69 5.63
C GLY A 61 9.56 0.59 6.30
N LEU A 62 8.27 0.62 6.71
CA LEU A 62 7.70 1.75 7.45
C LEU A 62 8.42 2.01 8.76
N HIS A 63 8.66 0.95 9.54
CA HIS A 63 9.38 1.04 10.80
C HIS A 63 10.77 1.67 10.62
N LEU A 64 11.58 1.16 9.68
CA LEU A 64 12.91 1.69 9.42
C LEU A 64 12.89 3.10 8.81
N ALA A 65 11.91 3.42 7.97
CA ALA A 65 11.76 4.75 7.39
C ALA A 65 11.47 5.80 8.46
N LEU A 66 10.53 5.51 9.39
CA LEU A 66 10.23 6.37 10.53
C LEU A 66 11.47 6.58 11.41
N ARG A 67 12.17 5.51 11.76
CA ARG A 67 13.43 5.61 12.52
C ARG A 67 14.46 6.48 11.81
N ALA A 68 14.57 6.34 10.49
CA ALA A 68 15.57 7.06 9.71
C ALA A 68 15.31 8.56 9.63
N VAL A 69 14.06 9.01 9.73
CA VAL A 69 13.71 10.45 9.77
C VAL A 69 13.69 11.04 11.19
N GLY A 70 14.08 10.26 12.20
CA GLY A 70 14.19 10.74 13.59
C GLY A 70 13.08 10.29 14.52
N VAL A 71 12.08 9.55 14.03
CA VAL A 71 11.06 8.90 14.88
C VAL A 71 11.67 7.59 15.42
N ALA A 72 12.50 7.72 16.44
CA ALA A 72 13.19 6.60 17.08
C ALA A 72 13.29 6.86 18.58
N ASP A 73 13.00 5.84 19.40
CA ASP A 73 12.99 5.96 20.85
C ASP A 73 12.15 7.15 21.37
N CYS A 74 10.98 7.34 20.73
CA CYS A 74 10.05 8.42 21.02
C CYS A 74 9.37 8.26 22.38
N ARG A 75 8.87 9.37 22.89
CA ARG A 75 8.02 9.38 24.07
C ARG A 75 6.55 9.25 23.63
N PRO A 76 5.65 8.78 24.52
CA PRO A 76 4.22 8.68 24.19
C PRO A 76 3.54 9.97 23.78
N GLU A 77 4.11 11.12 24.14
CA GLU A 77 3.63 12.44 23.73
C GLU A 77 4.09 12.88 22.35
N ASP A 78 5.09 12.22 21.75
CA ASP A 78 5.54 12.50 20.39
C ASP A 78 4.51 11.94 19.40
N GLU A 79 4.09 12.74 18.42
CA GLU A 79 2.93 12.47 17.57
C GLU A 79 3.37 12.24 16.11
N VAL A 80 2.74 11.27 15.45
CA VAL A 80 2.84 11.10 13.99
C VAL A 80 1.43 11.18 13.39
N VAL A 81 1.20 12.16 12.51
CA VAL A 81 -0.10 12.37 11.88
C VAL A 81 -0.26 11.40 10.70
N THR A 82 -1.39 10.67 10.67
CA THR A 82 -1.66 9.65 9.64
C THR A 82 -3.17 9.43 9.44
N SER A 83 -3.54 8.48 8.56
CA SER A 83 -4.91 8.11 8.23
C SER A 83 -5.48 7.05 9.18
N PRO A 84 -6.76 7.16 9.61
CA PRO A 84 -7.48 6.07 10.25
C PRO A 84 -7.96 5.00 9.26
N PHE A 85 -7.89 5.28 7.94
CA PHE A 85 -8.31 4.40 6.87
C PHE A 85 -7.08 3.88 6.13
N SER A 86 -6.54 2.76 6.61
CA SER A 86 -5.32 2.14 6.09
C SER A 86 -5.21 0.68 6.56
N PHE A 87 -4.16 -0.01 6.13
CA PHE A 87 -3.74 -1.24 6.77
C PHE A 87 -3.08 -0.95 8.12
N ILE A 88 -3.29 -1.83 9.10
CA ILE A 88 -2.83 -1.62 10.49
C ILE A 88 -1.32 -1.39 10.63
N ALA A 89 -0.51 -1.86 9.68
CA ALA A 89 0.94 -1.68 9.69
C ALA A 89 1.35 -0.20 9.71
N THR A 90 0.59 0.68 9.04
CA THR A 90 0.82 2.13 9.03
C THR A 90 0.86 2.68 10.45
N ALA A 91 -0.20 2.46 11.22
CA ALA A 91 -0.27 2.99 12.59
C ALA A 91 0.60 2.18 13.59
N ASN A 92 0.73 0.86 13.40
CA ASN A 92 1.61 0.04 14.24
C ASN A 92 3.08 0.45 14.14
N SER A 93 3.55 0.86 12.96
CA SER A 93 4.94 1.30 12.78
C SER A 93 5.31 2.51 13.64
N VAL A 94 4.34 3.39 13.90
CA VAL A 94 4.47 4.52 14.84
C VAL A 94 4.61 4.02 16.28
N LEU A 95 3.79 3.04 16.65
CA LEU A 95 3.79 2.47 18.00
C LEU A 95 5.06 1.68 18.33
N TYR A 96 5.75 1.11 17.33
CA TYR A 96 7.01 0.40 17.54
C TYR A 96 8.10 1.29 18.11
N GLU A 97 8.05 2.60 17.82
CA GLU A 97 9.00 3.58 18.31
C GLU A 97 8.52 4.36 19.54
N GLY A 98 7.36 3.98 20.10
CA GLY A 98 6.79 4.60 21.29
C GLY A 98 5.98 5.86 21.03
N ALA A 99 5.95 6.39 19.80
CA ALA A 99 5.15 7.56 19.43
C ALA A 99 3.65 7.24 19.35
N THR A 100 2.82 8.26 19.34
CA THR A 100 1.36 8.17 19.24
C THR A 100 0.89 8.49 17.82
N PRO A 101 0.13 7.60 17.15
CA PRO A 101 -0.51 7.94 15.88
C PRO A 101 -1.67 8.90 16.12
N VAL A 102 -1.64 10.05 15.46
CA VAL A 102 -2.73 11.03 15.44
C VAL A 102 -3.48 10.86 14.12
N PHE A 103 -4.73 10.43 14.22
CA PHE A 103 -5.56 10.23 13.04
C PHE A 103 -6.26 11.51 12.61
N VAL A 104 -6.37 11.71 11.30
CA VAL A 104 -7.20 12.75 10.67
C VAL A 104 -8.14 12.10 9.67
N ASP A 105 -9.38 12.60 9.56
CA ASP A 105 -10.35 12.01 8.64
C ASP A 105 -9.92 12.19 7.18
N ILE A 106 -10.49 11.39 6.32
CA ILE A 106 -10.13 11.30 4.90
C ILE A 106 -11.06 12.15 4.02
N ASP A 107 -10.61 12.48 2.85
CA ASP A 107 -11.43 13.04 1.79
C ASP A 107 -12.40 11.97 1.22
N PRO A 108 -13.71 12.27 1.09
CA PRO A 108 -14.70 11.27 0.68
C PRO A 108 -14.53 10.76 -0.75
N ASP A 109 -13.84 11.51 -1.60
CA ASP A 109 -13.65 11.17 -3.01
C ASP A 109 -12.38 10.36 -3.24
N THR A 110 -11.25 10.87 -2.74
CA THR A 110 -9.92 10.25 -2.95
C THR A 110 -9.61 9.18 -1.92
N LEU A 111 -10.28 9.21 -0.77
CA LEU A 111 -10.05 8.41 0.43
C LEU A 111 -8.67 8.63 1.08
N ASN A 112 -7.91 9.60 0.59
CA ASN A 112 -6.66 10.05 1.20
C ASN A 112 -6.90 11.13 2.23
N VAL A 113 -5.96 11.34 3.16
CA VAL A 113 -5.94 12.52 4.00
C VAL A 113 -5.55 13.75 3.17
N THR A 114 -6.19 14.90 3.42
CA THR A 114 -5.83 16.16 2.76
C THR A 114 -4.74 16.90 3.52
N ALA A 115 -3.97 17.74 2.82
CA ALA A 115 -2.98 18.59 3.48
C ALA A 115 -3.59 19.52 4.54
N ASP A 116 -4.81 20.04 4.31
CA ASP A 116 -5.51 20.89 5.27
C ASP A 116 -5.94 20.13 6.53
N ALA A 117 -6.46 18.90 6.38
CA ALA A 117 -6.79 18.05 7.53
C ALA A 117 -5.53 17.71 8.34
N VAL A 118 -4.44 17.36 7.68
CA VAL A 118 -3.15 17.11 8.32
C VAL A 118 -2.65 18.36 9.04
N ALA A 119 -2.67 19.53 8.39
CA ALA A 119 -2.23 20.79 8.99
C ALA A 119 -3.01 21.15 10.27
N SER A 120 -4.32 20.87 10.29
CA SER A 120 -5.17 21.16 11.47
C SER A 120 -4.85 20.26 12.68
N ALA A 121 -4.21 19.10 12.45
CA ALA A 121 -3.82 18.16 13.50
C ALA A 121 -2.35 18.31 13.96
N VAL A 122 -1.56 19.13 13.26
CA VAL A 122 -0.16 19.39 13.64
C VAL A 122 -0.09 20.18 14.94
N THR A 123 0.73 19.70 15.87
CA THR A 123 1.03 20.33 17.15
C THR A 123 2.54 20.48 17.34
N GLU A 124 2.98 21.10 18.43
CA GLU A 124 4.40 21.17 18.80
C GLU A 124 5.01 19.79 19.12
N ARG A 125 4.17 18.76 19.30
CA ARG A 125 4.57 17.38 19.55
C ARG A 125 4.67 16.57 18.26
N THR A 126 4.21 17.08 17.14
CA THR A 126 4.24 16.37 15.86
C THR A 126 5.68 16.25 15.35
N VAL A 127 6.17 15.03 15.26
CA VAL A 127 7.55 14.72 14.84
C VAL A 127 7.66 14.23 13.39
N ALA A 128 6.57 13.72 12.80
CA ALA A 128 6.50 13.33 11.39
C ALA A 128 5.07 13.26 10.87
N LEU A 129 4.95 13.22 9.53
CA LEU A 129 3.72 12.94 8.79
C LEU A 129 3.87 11.57 8.09
N LEU A 130 2.80 10.75 8.14
CA LEU A 130 2.77 9.43 7.52
C LEU A 130 1.52 9.30 6.63
N PRO A 131 1.48 10.01 5.47
CA PRO A 131 0.41 9.86 4.49
C PRO A 131 0.44 8.47 3.85
N VAL A 132 -0.76 8.01 3.44
CA VAL A 132 -0.97 6.75 2.73
C VAL A 132 -1.52 7.06 1.33
N HIS A 133 -1.02 6.39 0.31
CA HIS A 133 -1.54 6.48 -1.06
C HIS A 133 -2.61 5.40 -1.27
N ILE A 134 -3.83 5.67 -0.79
CA ILE A 134 -4.92 4.69 -0.72
C ILE A 134 -5.32 4.18 -2.11
N PHE A 135 -5.40 2.86 -2.25
CA PHE A 135 -5.81 2.14 -3.46
C PHE A 135 -5.04 2.58 -4.72
N GLY A 136 -3.80 3.05 -4.52
CA GLY A 136 -2.93 3.50 -5.60
C GLY A 136 -3.20 4.92 -6.08
N TYR A 137 -4.02 5.72 -5.39
CA TYR A 137 -4.22 7.14 -5.69
C TYR A 137 -3.19 8.00 -4.94
N PRO A 138 -2.45 8.91 -5.62
CA PRO A 138 -1.46 9.74 -4.94
C PRO A 138 -2.08 10.62 -3.86
N ALA A 139 -1.47 10.64 -2.67
CA ALA A 139 -1.81 11.62 -1.63
C ALA A 139 -1.22 13.00 -1.98
N ASP A 140 -1.78 14.08 -1.41
CA ASP A 140 -1.30 15.45 -1.62
C ASP A 140 0.02 15.73 -0.87
N ILE A 141 1.10 15.08 -1.32
CA ILE A 141 2.43 15.28 -0.76
C ILE A 141 2.90 16.73 -0.92
N PRO A 142 2.74 17.39 -2.10
CA PRO A 142 3.13 18.80 -2.26
C PRO A 142 2.44 19.74 -1.24
N GLY A 143 1.20 19.45 -0.87
CA GLY A 143 0.50 20.18 0.18
C GLY A 143 1.13 19.99 1.56
N MET A 144 1.49 18.76 1.88
CA MET A 144 2.10 18.40 3.17
C MET A 144 3.55 18.88 3.31
N GLU A 145 4.32 18.96 2.22
CA GLU A 145 5.69 19.50 2.20
C GLU A 145 5.75 20.94 2.76
N ARG A 146 4.68 21.73 2.57
CA ARG A 146 4.59 23.11 3.07
C ARG A 146 4.57 23.20 4.60
N LEU A 147 4.29 22.10 5.30
CA LEU A 147 4.28 22.06 6.77
C LEU A 147 5.67 21.96 7.36
N GLY A 148 6.71 21.66 6.56
CA GLY A 148 8.11 21.63 7.01
C GLY A 148 8.47 20.51 7.97
N LEU A 149 7.62 19.49 8.10
CA LEU A 149 7.84 18.31 8.94
C LEU A 149 8.42 17.15 8.11
N PRO A 150 9.14 16.22 8.74
CA PRO A 150 9.53 14.98 8.08
C PRO A 150 8.31 14.22 7.54
N ILE A 151 8.41 13.71 6.31
CA ILE A 151 7.36 12.91 5.67
C ILE A 151 7.92 11.51 5.42
N VAL A 152 7.12 10.48 5.77
CA VAL A 152 7.31 9.09 5.35
C VAL A 152 6.05 8.68 4.58
N GLU A 153 6.22 8.25 3.33
CA GLU A 153 5.08 7.89 2.49
C GLU A 153 4.81 6.38 2.58
N ASP A 154 3.58 6.01 2.92
CA ASP A 154 3.10 4.63 2.78
C ASP A 154 2.54 4.44 1.36
N ALA A 155 3.37 3.91 0.47
CA ALA A 155 3.03 3.61 -0.91
C ALA A 155 2.86 2.10 -1.15
N ALA A 156 2.47 1.34 -0.11
CA ALA A 156 2.25 -0.11 -0.20
C ALA A 156 1.27 -0.51 -1.31
N GLU A 157 0.45 0.41 -1.78
CA GLU A 157 -0.60 0.22 -2.78
C GLU A 157 -0.39 1.06 -4.06
N ALA A 158 0.71 1.84 -4.16
CA ALA A 158 0.82 2.90 -5.15
C ALA A 158 2.01 2.77 -6.11
N LEU A 159 2.60 1.58 -6.25
CA LEU A 159 3.67 1.37 -7.24
C LEU A 159 3.15 1.62 -8.66
N GLY A 160 3.73 2.60 -9.34
CA GLY A 160 3.31 3.03 -10.68
C GLY A 160 2.34 4.22 -10.70
N ALA A 161 1.90 4.71 -9.54
CA ALA A 161 1.12 5.95 -9.45
C ALA A 161 2.01 7.17 -9.74
N VAL A 162 1.39 8.26 -10.22
CA VAL A 162 2.10 9.47 -10.64
C VAL A 162 1.34 10.71 -10.15
N HIS A 163 2.05 11.62 -9.51
CA HIS A 163 1.53 12.92 -9.09
C HIS A 163 1.23 13.84 -10.29
N ALA A 164 0.40 14.85 -10.06
CA ALA A 164 -0.02 15.82 -11.08
C ALA A 164 1.13 16.52 -11.80
N ASP A 165 2.26 16.69 -11.15
CA ASP A 165 3.49 17.28 -11.74
C ASP A 165 4.30 16.30 -12.61
N GLY A 166 3.82 15.05 -12.76
CA GLY A 166 4.51 13.99 -13.50
C GLY A 166 5.50 13.18 -12.68
N THR A 167 5.72 13.51 -11.41
CA THR A 167 6.64 12.79 -10.54
C THR A 167 6.03 11.44 -10.14
N PRO A 168 6.69 10.30 -10.34
CA PRO A 168 6.22 9.02 -9.81
C PRO A 168 6.16 9.04 -8.27
N VAL A 169 5.19 8.34 -7.69
CA VAL A 169 5.20 8.05 -6.24
C VAL A 169 6.51 7.34 -5.89
N GLY A 170 7.19 7.81 -4.84
CA GLY A 170 8.54 7.38 -4.46
C GLY A 170 9.68 8.18 -5.08
N GLY A 171 9.38 9.11 -6.02
CA GLY A 171 10.38 9.95 -6.69
C GLY A 171 10.52 11.36 -6.10
N ARG A 172 9.71 11.75 -5.10
CA ARG A 172 9.76 13.10 -4.50
C ARG A 172 10.89 13.28 -3.49
N GLY A 173 11.58 12.22 -3.14
CA GLY A 173 12.78 12.27 -2.28
C GLY A 173 12.55 11.93 -0.82
N HIS A 174 11.31 11.94 -0.36
CA HIS A 174 10.95 11.46 0.98
C HIS A 174 11.18 9.94 1.07
N PRO A 175 11.45 9.40 2.27
CA PRO A 175 11.39 7.96 2.47
C PRO A 175 10.00 7.44 2.10
N THR A 176 9.93 6.64 1.04
CA THR A 176 8.67 6.08 0.52
C THR A 176 8.75 4.57 0.56
N MET A 177 7.84 3.93 1.29
CA MET A 177 7.77 2.49 1.45
C MET A 177 6.85 1.85 0.42
N PHE A 178 7.34 0.81 -0.24
CA PHE A 178 6.60 -0.09 -1.11
C PHE A 178 6.55 -1.50 -0.52
N ALA A 179 5.41 -2.18 -0.67
CA ALA A 179 5.22 -3.55 -0.20
C ALA A 179 5.05 -4.53 -1.37
N PHE A 180 5.54 -5.76 -1.17
CA PHE A 180 5.56 -6.79 -2.21
C PHE A 180 4.87 -8.09 -1.76
N TYR A 181 3.79 -7.96 -0.99
CA TYR A 181 2.91 -9.07 -0.68
C TYR A 181 2.26 -9.64 -1.94
N ALA A 182 1.75 -10.87 -1.89
CA ALA A 182 1.29 -11.63 -3.04
C ALA A 182 0.24 -10.93 -3.92
N ASN A 183 -0.58 -10.03 -3.37
CA ASN A 183 -1.63 -9.31 -4.11
C ASN A 183 -1.22 -7.94 -4.65
N LYS A 184 0.01 -7.47 -4.38
CA LYS A 184 0.47 -6.13 -4.78
C LYS A 184 0.74 -6.04 -6.29
N GLN A 185 0.98 -4.83 -6.79
CA GLN A 185 1.27 -4.59 -8.21
C GLN A 185 2.53 -5.32 -8.69
N LEU A 186 3.48 -5.52 -7.78
CA LEU A 186 4.66 -6.35 -7.91
C LEU A 186 4.75 -7.22 -6.65
N THR A 187 5.08 -8.49 -6.80
CA THR A 187 5.21 -9.38 -5.66
C THR A 187 6.58 -10.06 -5.56
N THR A 188 7.01 -10.27 -4.32
CA THR A 188 8.12 -11.17 -3.96
C THR A 188 7.65 -12.27 -2.99
N GLY A 189 6.32 -12.50 -2.93
CA GLY A 189 5.66 -13.33 -1.93
C GLY A 189 5.49 -12.56 -0.62
N GLU A 190 6.57 -12.23 0.02
CA GLU A 190 6.72 -11.26 1.10
C GLU A 190 7.90 -10.34 0.78
N GLY A 191 7.83 -9.07 1.15
CA GLY A 191 8.90 -8.11 0.93
C GLY A 191 8.44 -6.66 1.01
N GLY A 192 9.41 -5.78 0.96
CA GLY A 192 9.22 -4.34 0.87
C GLY A 192 10.49 -3.66 0.40
N LEU A 193 10.39 -2.36 0.18
CA LEU A 193 11.51 -1.53 -0.21
C LEU A 193 11.23 -0.08 0.20
N VAL A 194 12.25 0.62 0.64
CA VAL A 194 12.15 2.06 0.92
C VAL A 194 13.02 2.81 -0.07
N THR A 195 12.44 3.78 -0.79
CA THR A 195 13.19 4.75 -1.61
C THR A 195 13.44 6.03 -0.85
N THR A 196 14.47 6.78 -1.19
CA THR A 196 14.77 8.11 -0.63
C THR A 196 15.80 8.86 -1.48
N SER A 197 15.84 10.19 -1.37
CA SER A 197 16.93 10.99 -1.92
C SER A 197 18.07 11.23 -0.93
N ASP A 198 17.86 10.98 0.36
CA ASP A 198 18.83 11.24 1.41
C ASP A 198 19.76 10.03 1.62
N PRO A 199 21.08 10.16 1.35
CA PRO A 199 22.04 9.10 1.56
C PRO A 199 22.22 8.72 3.04
N ALA A 200 21.92 9.62 3.99
CA ALA A 200 21.98 9.33 5.41
C ALA A 200 20.82 8.41 5.84
N VAL A 201 19.62 8.67 5.32
CA VAL A 201 18.45 7.79 5.49
C VAL A 201 18.74 6.40 4.92
N LYS A 202 19.27 6.33 3.69
CA LYS A 202 19.68 5.06 3.06
C LYS A 202 20.67 4.30 3.92
N ALA A 203 21.73 4.96 4.38
CA ALA A 203 22.78 4.32 5.18
C ALA A 203 22.23 3.80 6.52
N ARG A 204 21.32 4.56 7.16
CA ARG A 204 20.69 4.14 8.40
C ARG A 204 19.80 2.91 8.21
N ILE A 205 18.95 2.91 7.18
CA ILE A 205 18.09 1.76 6.85
C ILE A 205 18.93 0.52 6.54
N ASP A 206 20.01 0.67 5.75
CA ASP A 206 20.90 -0.45 5.41
C ASP A 206 21.59 -1.06 6.61
N SER A 207 22.02 -0.24 7.56
CA SER A 207 22.61 -0.70 8.82
C SER A 207 21.54 -1.38 9.68
N GLU A 208 20.41 -0.72 9.94
CA GLU A 208 19.38 -1.20 10.87
C GLU A 208 18.65 -2.45 10.36
N ARG A 209 18.38 -2.59 9.04
CA ARG A 209 17.81 -3.84 8.47
C ARG A 209 18.74 -5.04 8.61
N ASN A 210 20.03 -4.80 8.83
CA ASN A 210 21.07 -5.79 8.96
C ASN A 210 21.72 -5.75 10.35
N GLN A 211 20.88 -5.70 11.37
CA GLN A 211 21.24 -5.82 12.79
C GLN A 211 22.08 -4.66 13.34
N GLY A 212 22.08 -3.48 12.69
CA GLY A 212 22.85 -2.33 13.13
C GLY A 212 24.34 -2.41 12.81
N ARG A 213 24.73 -3.10 11.73
CA ARG A 213 26.13 -3.19 11.31
C ARG A 213 26.72 -1.84 10.99
N ALA A 214 27.96 -1.65 11.45
CA ALA A 214 28.73 -0.45 11.18
C ALA A 214 29.02 -0.28 9.67
N PRO A 215 29.13 0.97 9.16
CA PRO A 215 29.31 1.26 7.73
C PRO A 215 30.56 0.65 7.11
N ASN A 216 31.60 0.43 7.89
CA ASN A 216 32.86 -0.18 7.42
C ASN A 216 32.78 -1.70 7.20
N MET A 217 31.58 -2.28 7.41
CA MET A 217 31.32 -3.72 7.24
C MET A 217 32.28 -4.64 8.02
N GLN A 218 32.93 -4.13 9.05
CA GLN A 218 33.72 -5.01 9.94
C GLN A 218 32.79 -6.05 10.55
N TRP A 219 33.12 -7.30 10.40
CA TRP A 219 32.28 -8.47 10.65
C TRP A 219 31.66 -8.50 12.05
N LEU A 220 32.26 -7.87 13.02
CA LEU A 220 31.89 -7.96 14.43
C LEU A 220 31.48 -6.61 15.05
N ASP A 221 31.37 -5.53 14.26
CA ASP A 221 31.02 -4.22 14.79
C ASP A 221 29.56 -3.87 14.45
N HIS A 222 28.78 -3.61 15.49
CA HIS A 222 27.39 -3.15 15.43
C HIS A 222 27.29 -1.86 16.25
N ASP A 223 27.23 -0.71 15.58
CA ASP A 223 27.31 0.61 16.19
C ASP A 223 25.95 1.18 16.64
N ARG A 224 24.87 0.43 16.39
CA ARG A 224 23.51 0.80 16.77
C ARG A 224 22.59 -0.41 16.92
N LEU A 225 21.42 -0.16 17.56
CA LEU A 225 20.34 -1.13 17.54
C LEU A 225 19.86 -1.34 16.10
N GLY A 226 19.69 -2.60 15.71
CA GLY A 226 19.14 -2.95 14.41
C GLY A 226 18.33 -4.24 14.47
N PHE A 227 17.78 -4.60 13.30
CA PHE A 227 16.78 -5.65 13.14
C PHE A 227 17.24 -6.65 12.07
N ASN A 228 16.64 -7.81 12.03
CA ASN A 228 16.81 -8.76 10.94
C ASN A 228 15.68 -8.59 9.90
N TYR A 229 15.75 -7.48 9.15
CA TYR A 229 14.74 -7.10 8.15
C TYR A 229 15.26 -7.19 6.71
N ARG A 230 16.25 -8.06 6.48
CA ARG A 230 16.83 -8.28 5.14
C ARG A 230 15.85 -8.97 4.22
N LEU A 231 15.82 -8.57 2.94
CA LEU A 231 15.22 -9.33 1.87
C LEU A 231 16.26 -10.34 1.33
N SER A 232 15.82 -11.55 0.99
CA SER A 232 16.69 -12.59 0.44
C SER A 232 16.95 -12.40 -1.05
N ASP A 233 18.04 -13.00 -1.57
CA ASP A 233 18.31 -12.99 -3.02
C ASP A 233 17.23 -13.72 -3.82
N LEU A 234 16.58 -14.74 -3.24
CA LEU A 234 15.44 -15.43 -3.88
C LEU A 234 14.28 -14.46 -4.15
N GLN A 235 13.90 -13.68 -3.12
CA GLN A 235 12.84 -12.69 -3.23
C GLN A 235 13.25 -11.54 -4.16
N CYS A 236 14.50 -11.08 -4.09
CA CYS A 236 15.01 -10.06 -5.00
C CYS A 236 15.02 -10.52 -6.47
N ALA A 237 15.37 -11.78 -6.74
CA ALA A 237 15.33 -12.32 -8.10
C ALA A 237 13.90 -12.36 -8.66
N LEU A 238 12.94 -12.79 -7.85
CA LEU A 238 11.52 -12.71 -8.20
C LEU A 238 11.10 -11.26 -8.47
N GLY A 239 11.48 -10.33 -7.59
CA GLY A 239 11.18 -8.90 -7.74
C GLY A 239 11.80 -8.28 -8.99
N ILE A 240 13.02 -8.70 -9.40
CA ILE A 240 13.67 -8.23 -10.63
C ILE A 240 12.89 -8.70 -11.87
N ALA A 241 12.45 -9.97 -11.90
CA ALA A 241 11.64 -10.50 -12.99
C ALA A 241 10.29 -9.76 -13.10
N GLN A 242 9.60 -9.61 -11.97
CA GLN A 242 8.34 -8.86 -11.87
C GLN A 242 8.51 -7.39 -12.30
N LEU A 243 9.59 -6.73 -11.90
CA LEU A 243 9.88 -5.34 -12.29
C LEU A 243 10.06 -5.19 -13.81
N GLY A 244 10.63 -6.21 -14.47
CA GLY A 244 10.77 -6.27 -15.93
C GLY A 244 9.42 -6.32 -16.67
N ARG A 245 8.36 -6.78 -16.01
CA ARG A 245 6.99 -6.91 -16.56
C ARG A 245 5.99 -5.93 -15.93
N LEU A 246 6.47 -5.00 -15.09
CA LEU A 246 5.58 -4.12 -14.31
C LEU A 246 4.63 -3.32 -15.20
N ASP A 247 5.11 -2.77 -16.33
CA ASP A 247 4.26 -1.96 -17.22
C ASP A 247 3.13 -2.79 -17.86
N GLU A 248 3.39 -4.06 -18.20
CA GLU A 248 2.36 -5.01 -18.66
C GLU A 248 1.29 -5.24 -17.58
N MET A 249 1.72 -5.48 -16.35
CA MET A 249 0.81 -5.72 -15.21
C MET A 249 -0.02 -4.49 -14.86
N LEU A 250 0.58 -3.30 -14.86
CA LEU A 250 -0.12 -2.04 -14.62
C LEU A 250 -1.13 -1.73 -15.75
N ALA A 251 -0.76 -1.97 -17.01
CA ALA A 251 -1.68 -1.82 -18.14
C ALA A 251 -2.83 -2.82 -18.06
N GLY A 252 -2.58 -4.07 -17.63
CA GLY A 252 -3.61 -5.06 -17.38
C GLY A 252 -4.61 -4.61 -16.33
N ARG A 253 -4.14 -4.09 -15.19
CA ARG A 253 -4.99 -3.55 -14.12
C ARG A 253 -5.82 -2.34 -14.60
N ALA A 254 -5.20 -1.40 -15.32
CA ALA A 254 -5.92 -0.25 -15.87
C ALA A 254 -7.03 -0.67 -16.83
N ARG A 255 -6.77 -1.66 -17.68
CA ARG A 255 -7.76 -2.24 -18.59
C ARG A 255 -8.95 -2.88 -17.85
N VAL A 256 -8.68 -3.69 -16.84
CA VAL A 256 -9.73 -4.32 -16.01
C VAL A 256 -10.55 -3.26 -15.27
N ALA A 257 -9.90 -2.22 -14.73
CA ALA A 257 -10.61 -1.11 -14.09
C ALA A 257 -11.53 -0.38 -15.06
N ALA A 258 -11.12 -0.17 -16.32
CA ALA A 258 -11.97 0.44 -17.35
C ALA A 258 -13.19 -0.42 -17.66
N TRP A 259 -13.02 -1.75 -17.80
CA TRP A 259 -14.14 -2.68 -18.01
C TRP A 259 -15.15 -2.65 -16.85
N TYR A 260 -14.68 -2.64 -15.60
CA TYR A 260 -15.56 -2.51 -14.44
C TYR A 260 -16.35 -1.18 -14.45
N ARG A 261 -15.68 -0.06 -14.75
CA ARG A 261 -16.35 1.24 -14.80
C ARG A 261 -17.46 1.27 -15.85
N GLU A 262 -17.20 0.73 -17.02
CA GLU A 262 -18.17 0.63 -18.10
C GLU A 262 -19.35 -0.28 -17.71
N ALA A 263 -19.07 -1.48 -17.22
CA ALA A 263 -20.08 -2.47 -16.89
C ALA A 263 -20.96 -2.06 -15.68
N LEU A 264 -20.38 -1.35 -14.70
CA LEU A 264 -21.10 -0.91 -13.49
C LEU A 264 -21.92 0.37 -13.68
N ALA A 265 -21.77 1.11 -14.79
CA ALA A 265 -22.41 2.42 -14.97
C ALA A 265 -23.92 2.39 -14.71
N GLY A 266 -24.65 1.42 -15.32
CA GLY A 266 -26.09 1.27 -15.13
C GLY A 266 -26.48 0.82 -13.71
N LEU A 267 -25.63 0.09 -13.01
CA LEU A 267 -25.88 -0.33 -11.62
C LEU A 267 -25.71 0.85 -10.66
N VAL A 268 -24.69 1.68 -10.86
CA VAL A 268 -24.47 2.92 -10.11
C VAL A 268 -25.72 3.82 -10.14
N GLU A 269 -26.28 4.05 -11.34
CA GLU A 269 -27.46 4.90 -11.51
C GLU A 269 -28.70 4.33 -10.81
N ARG A 270 -28.88 3.01 -10.83
CA ARG A 270 -30.07 2.35 -10.29
C ARG A 270 -30.07 2.17 -8.78
N THR A 271 -28.90 1.93 -8.19
CA THR A 271 -28.80 1.49 -6.80
C THR A 271 -28.15 2.49 -5.87
N GLY A 272 -27.39 3.46 -6.39
CA GLY A 272 -26.55 4.32 -5.59
C GLY A 272 -25.23 3.65 -5.13
N LEU A 273 -24.81 2.58 -5.82
CA LEU A 273 -23.46 2.04 -5.69
C LEU A 273 -22.44 3.13 -6.05
N GLU A 274 -21.39 3.29 -5.28
CA GLU A 274 -20.38 4.32 -5.54
C GLU A 274 -19.07 3.71 -6.02
N LEU A 275 -18.49 4.31 -7.05
CA LEU A 275 -17.15 3.97 -7.54
C LEU A 275 -16.10 4.91 -6.92
N LEU A 276 -14.84 4.45 -6.88
CA LEU A 276 -13.72 5.34 -6.56
C LEU A 276 -13.66 6.49 -7.57
N CYS A 277 -13.20 7.67 -7.13
CA CYS A 277 -13.01 8.82 -8.01
C CYS A 277 -12.14 8.47 -9.23
N GLU A 278 -12.37 9.19 -10.32
CA GLU A 278 -11.47 9.20 -11.47
C GLU A 278 -10.17 9.93 -11.14
N ASP A 279 -9.17 9.79 -12.01
CA ASP A 279 -7.95 10.57 -11.92
C ASP A 279 -8.28 12.06 -12.07
N ARG A 280 -7.74 12.90 -11.19
CA ARG A 280 -8.06 14.33 -11.12
C ARG A 280 -6.79 15.16 -11.12
N GLY A 281 -6.88 16.38 -11.64
CA GLY A 281 -5.82 17.38 -11.52
C GLY A 281 -4.49 17.00 -12.17
N GLY A 282 -4.41 15.89 -12.88
CA GLY A 282 -3.17 15.33 -13.43
C GLY A 282 -2.60 14.14 -12.64
N ASP A 283 -3.11 13.88 -11.43
CA ASP A 283 -2.78 12.66 -10.70
C ASP A 283 -3.22 11.42 -11.48
N ARG A 284 -2.41 10.37 -11.45
CA ARG A 284 -2.71 9.10 -12.10
C ARG A 284 -2.60 7.96 -11.10
N ARG A 285 -3.70 7.23 -10.93
CA ARG A 285 -3.80 6.05 -10.07
C ARG A 285 -3.03 4.86 -10.67
N SER A 286 -2.34 4.12 -9.81
CA SER A 286 -1.91 2.76 -10.14
C SER A 286 -2.86 1.77 -9.48
N TRP A 287 -3.78 1.22 -10.23
CA TRP A 287 -4.80 0.34 -9.70
C TRP A 287 -4.23 -0.84 -8.92
N PHE A 288 -4.41 -0.84 -7.59
CA PHE A 288 -4.05 -1.96 -6.72
C PHE A 288 -5.22 -2.91 -6.51
N VAL A 289 -6.37 -2.36 -6.19
CA VAL A 289 -7.65 -3.04 -6.00
C VAL A 289 -8.74 -2.28 -6.75
N PHE A 290 -9.87 -2.94 -7.01
CA PHE A 290 -11.07 -2.26 -7.48
C PHE A 290 -12.12 -2.33 -6.35
N VAL A 291 -12.27 -1.24 -5.64
CA VAL A 291 -13.20 -1.10 -4.52
C VAL A 291 -14.42 -0.30 -4.98
N VAL A 292 -15.59 -0.78 -4.59
CA VAL A 292 -16.86 -0.04 -4.68
C VAL A 292 -17.39 0.18 -3.26
N ARG A 293 -18.24 1.19 -3.07
CA ARG A 293 -19.00 1.35 -1.82
C ARG A 293 -20.44 0.91 -2.06
N THR A 294 -20.92 -0.05 -1.27
CA THR A 294 -22.31 -0.50 -1.35
C THR A 294 -23.27 0.66 -1.11
N PRO A 295 -24.50 0.64 -1.66
CA PRO A 295 -25.49 1.66 -1.38
C PRO A 295 -25.77 1.84 0.11
N HIS A 296 -26.15 3.04 0.54
CA HIS A 296 -26.57 3.26 1.93
C HIS A 296 -27.73 2.35 2.29
N GLY A 297 -27.66 1.73 3.46
CA GLY A 297 -28.67 0.79 3.94
C GLY A 297 -28.48 -0.67 3.48
N VAL A 298 -27.53 -0.94 2.58
CA VAL A 298 -27.15 -2.30 2.17
C VAL A 298 -26.06 -2.82 3.10
N ASP A 299 -26.25 -4.01 3.67
CA ASP A 299 -25.23 -4.70 4.46
C ASP A 299 -24.14 -5.25 3.52
N ARG A 300 -22.95 -4.66 3.59
CA ARG A 300 -21.78 -5.06 2.82
C ARG A 300 -21.38 -6.52 3.09
N ASP A 301 -21.47 -6.98 4.33
CA ASP A 301 -21.06 -8.33 4.70
C ASP A 301 -22.07 -9.39 4.24
N GLU A 302 -23.35 -9.05 4.14
CA GLU A 302 -24.35 -9.88 3.45
C GLU A 302 -24.08 -9.96 1.95
N THR A 303 -23.75 -8.84 1.31
CA THR A 303 -23.34 -8.81 -0.10
C THR A 303 -22.12 -9.73 -0.34
N ILE A 304 -21.11 -9.70 0.54
CA ILE A 304 -19.94 -10.61 0.45
C ILE A 304 -20.37 -12.08 0.54
N ARG A 305 -21.27 -12.43 1.47
CA ARG A 305 -21.76 -13.81 1.63
C ARG A 305 -22.52 -14.28 0.40
N ALA A 306 -23.42 -13.46 -0.11
CA ALA A 306 -24.22 -13.75 -1.30
C ALA A 306 -23.36 -13.94 -2.56
N LEU A 307 -22.31 -13.12 -2.74
CA LEU A 307 -21.36 -13.29 -3.84
C LEU A 307 -20.49 -14.55 -3.68
N ALA A 308 -20.10 -14.89 -2.46
CA ALA A 308 -19.34 -16.11 -2.19
C ALA A 308 -20.14 -17.39 -2.52
N GLU A 309 -21.47 -17.42 -2.29
CA GLU A 309 -22.37 -18.51 -2.70
C GLU A 309 -22.48 -18.66 -4.22
N ARG A 310 -22.06 -17.62 -4.96
CA ARG A 310 -22.00 -17.56 -6.43
C ARG A 310 -20.57 -17.72 -6.98
N ASP A 311 -19.68 -18.30 -6.18
CA ASP A 311 -18.27 -18.54 -6.54
C ASP A 311 -17.45 -17.26 -6.86
N ILE A 312 -17.84 -16.09 -6.32
CA ILE A 312 -17.15 -14.82 -6.47
C ILE A 312 -16.54 -14.40 -5.13
N GLN A 313 -15.21 -14.36 -5.06
CA GLN A 313 -14.50 -13.93 -3.85
C GLN A 313 -14.42 -12.41 -3.78
N THR A 314 -14.98 -11.84 -2.72
CA THR A 314 -14.87 -10.41 -2.39
C THR A 314 -14.37 -10.22 -0.96
N ARG A 315 -13.95 -9.01 -0.60
CA ARG A 315 -13.45 -8.70 0.76
C ARG A 315 -13.86 -7.30 1.17
N PRO A 316 -14.05 -7.06 2.49
CA PRO A 316 -14.08 -5.69 3.01
C PRO A 316 -12.71 -5.03 2.79
N TYR A 317 -12.66 -3.73 2.43
CA TYR A 317 -11.40 -3.07 2.12
C TYR A 317 -11.52 -1.54 2.22
N LEU A 318 -10.87 -0.87 3.15
CA LEU A 318 -10.05 -1.19 4.31
C LEU A 318 -10.88 -1.01 5.60
N PRO A 319 -10.39 -1.45 6.77
CA PRO A 319 -11.06 -1.15 8.04
C PRO A 319 -10.73 0.26 8.54
N ALA A 320 -11.57 0.79 9.43
CA ALA A 320 -11.27 2.00 10.21
C ALA A 320 -10.41 1.63 11.42
N LEU A 321 -9.11 1.96 11.40
CA LEU A 321 -8.11 1.50 12.39
C LEU A 321 -8.45 1.88 13.82
N HIS A 322 -8.98 3.09 14.02
CA HIS A 322 -9.33 3.60 15.35
C HIS A 322 -10.44 2.77 16.03
N LEU A 323 -11.23 2.01 15.26
CA LEU A 323 -12.29 1.13 15.77
C LEU A 323 -11.81 -0.27 16.16
N PHE A 324 -10.58 -0.64 15.86
CA PHE A 324 -10.03 -1.90 16.37
C PHE A 324 -9.97 -1.90 17.89
N SER A 325 -10.29 -3.03 18.51
CA SER A 325 -10.30 -3.19 19.99
C SER A 325 -9.02 -2.68 20.63
N PHE A 326 -7.86 -3.06 20.08
CA PHE A 326 -6.55 -2.62 20.54
C PHE A 326 -6.39 -1.08 20.57
N TYR A 327 -6.83 -0.37 19.53
CA TYR A 327 -6.74 1.10 19.45
C TYR A 327 -7.77 1.77 20.35
N ARG A 328 -8.99 1.23 20.43
CA ARG A 328 -10.04 1.72 21.31
C ARG A 328 -9.64 1.62 22.79
N GLU A 329 -9.09 0.47 23.18
CA GLU A 329 -8.64 0.23 24.55
C GLU A 329 -7.44 1.10 24.94
N ARG A 330 -6.48 1.27 24.01
CA ARG A 330 -5.24 1.98 24.28
C ARG A 330 -5.41 3.50 24.24
N PHE A 331 -6.22 4.03 23.31
CA PHE A 331 -6.32 5.48 23.04
C PHE A 331 -7.71 6.07 23.32
N GLY A 332 -8.68 5.25 23.67
CA GLY A 332 -10.05 5.72 23.97
C GLY A 332 -10.85 6.14 22.75
N PHE A 333 -10.45 5.71 21.54
CA PHE A 333 -11.19 6.02 20.32
C PHE A 333 -12.61 5.45 20.34
N ARG A 334 -13.52 6.17 19.66
CA ARG A 334 -14.95 5.84 19.59
C ARG A 334 -15.45 6.03 18.17
N GLU A 335 -16.53 5.34 17.85
CA GLU A 335 -17.33 5.55 16.65
C GLU A 335 -17.80 7.02 16.55
N GLY A 336 -17.85 7.55 15.34
CA GLY A 336 -18.24 8.93 15.03
C GLY A 336 -17.09 9.95 15.07
N GLN A 337 -15.85 9.55 15.39
CA GLN A 337 -14.71 10.47 15.41
C GLN A 337 -14.15 10.76 14.01
N PHE A 338 -14.24 9.79 13.09
CA PHE A 338 -13.76 9.92 11.71
C PHE A 338 -14.85 9.40 10.76
N PRO A 339 -15.95 10.17 10.61
CA PRO A 339 -17.18 9.67 9.96
C PRO A 339 -16.98 9.28 8.50
N VAL A 340 -16.09 9.94 7.76
CA VAL A 340 -15.82 9.59 6.35
C VAL A 340 -15.05 8.26 6.26
N ALA A 341 -14.05 8.08 7.09
CA ALA A 341 -13.29 6.82 7.15
C ALA A 341 -14.18 5.65 7.65
N GLU A 342 -15.08 5.92 8.58
CA GLU A 342 -16.03 4.93 9.10
C GLU A 342 -17.03 4.50 8.03
N ASP A 343 -17.61 5.44 7.26
CA ASP A 343 -18.51 5.14 6.13
C ASP A 343 -17.78 4.35 5.04
N ALA A 344 -16.59 4.79 4.65
CA ALA A 344 -15.76 4.09 3.67
C ALA A 344 -15.44 2.65 4.12
N ALA A 345 -15.12 2.45 5.39
CA ALA A 345 -14.84 1.13 5.97
C ALA A 345 -16.08 0.23 6.05
N ALA A 346 -17.24 0.80 6.40
CA ALA A 346 -18.48 0.05 6.52
C ALA A 346 -18.99 -0.44 5.15
N ARG A 347 -18.88 0.38 4.12
CA ARG A 347 -19.44 0.14 2.78
C ARG A 347 -18.43 -0.38 1.77
N GLY A 348 -17.14 -0.30 2.05
CA GLY A 348 -16.06 -0.68 1.13
C GLY A 348 -16.04 -2.17 0.79
N LEU A 349 -16.22 -2.51 -0.49
CA LEU A 349 -16.23 -3.85 -1.04
C LEU A 349 -15.20 -3.98 -2.17
N SER A 350 -14.15 -4.78 -1.96
CA SER A 350 -13.21 -5.11 -3.03
C SER A 350 -13.77 -6.22 -3.90
N LEU A 351 -13.93 -5.92 -5.18
CA LEU A 351 -14.28 -6.90 -6.22
C LEU A 351 -13.02 -7.67 -6.69
N PRO A 352 -13.18 -8.84 -7.33
CA PRO A 352 -12.09 -9.55 -8.00
C PRO A 352 -11.29 -8.61 -8.90
N PHE A 353 -9.96 -8.55 -8.70
CA PHE A 353 -9.16 -7.62 -9.47
C PHE A 353 -7.69 -8.08 -9.60
N PHE A 354 -7.30 -8.48 -10.82
CA PHE A 354 -5.92 -8.86 -11.16
C PHE A 354 -5.64 -8.61 -12.64
N PRO A 355 -4.37 -8.49 -13.08
CA PRO A 355 -4.01 -8.02 -14.43
C PRO A 355 -4.53 -8.89 -15.58
N GLU A 356 -4.68 -10.20 -15.34
CA GLU A 356 -5.07 -11.20 -16.34
C GLU A 356 -6.58 -11.50 -16.36
N MET A 357 -7.41 -10.72 -15.62
CA MET A 357 -8.86 -10.88 -15.73
C MET A 357 -9.33 -10.69 -17.15
N THR A 358 -10.28 -11.53 -17.56
CA THR A 358 -10.97 -11.41 -18.85
C THR A 358 -12.20 -10.51 -18.72
N GLN A 359 -12.67 -9.97 -19.84
CA GLN A 359 -13.90 -9.18 -19.88
C GLN A 359 -15.12 -10.01 -19.47
N ASP A 360 -15.16 -11.30 -19.84
CA ASP A 360 -16.22 -12.23 -19.44
C ASP A 360 -16.25 -12.40 -17.91
N GLN A 361 -15.11 -12.51 -17.25
CA GLN A 361 -15.05 -12.57 -15.78
C GLN A 361 -15.58 -11.30 -15.13
N VAL A 362 -15.25 -10.12 -15.68
CA VAL A 362 -15.81 -8.84 -15.22
C VAL A 362 -17.31 -8.80 -15.39
N THR A 363 -17.83 -9.24 -16.55
CA THR A 363 -19.27 -9.32 -16.83
C THR A 363 -19.97 -10.22 -15.81
N ILE A 364 -19.45 -11.42 -15.55
CA ILE A 364 -20.00 -12.34 -14.55
C ILE A 364 -20.05 -11.68 -13.16
N VAL A 365 -18.97 -11.04 -12.73
CA VAL A 365 -18.92 -10.36 -11.40
C VAL A 365 -19.98 -9.25 -11.32
N VAL A 366 -20.15 -8.46 -12.38
CA VAL A 366 -21.12 -7.35 -12.41
C VAL A 366 -22.54 -7.86 -12.46
N ASP A 367 -22.82 -8.92 -13.24
CA ASP A 367 -24.17 -9.52 -13.33
C ASP A 367 -24.59 -10.10 -11.97
N GLU A 368 -23.70 -10.84 -11.29
CA GLU A 368 -23.99 -11.41 -9.98
C GLU A 368 -24.07 -10.35 -8.87
N LEU A 369 -23.24 -9.31 -8.92
CA LEU A 369 -23.37 -8.16 -8.01
C LEU A 369 -24.72 -7.42 -8.25
N THR A 370 -25.12 -7.29 -9.52
CA THR A 370 -26.40 -6.68 -9.88
C THR A 370 -27.56 -7.50 -9.30
N ALA A 371 -27.55 -8.81 -9.48
CA ALA A 371 -28.57 -9.68 -8.90
C ALA A 371 -28.65 -9.52 -7.37
N VAL A 372 -27.49 -9.56 -6.67
CA VAL A 372 -27.44 -9.39 -5.20
C VAL A 372 -27.96 -8.04 -4.71
N LEU A 373 -27.74 -6.96 -5.48
CA LEU A 373 -28.13 -5.60 -5.04
C LEU A 373 -29.55 -5.20 -5.49
N THR A 374 -30.18 -5.94 -6.41
CA THR A 374 -31.51 -5.61 -6.96
C THR A 374 -32.57 -6.67 -6.70
N ASP A 375 -32.18 -7.86 -6.27
CA ASP A 375 -33.12 -8.89 -5.82
C ASP A 375 -33.59 -8.55 -4.40
N ASP A 376 -34.89 -8.20 -4.25
CA ASP A 376 -35.63 -8.07 -3.00
C ASP A 376 -35.95 -9.43 -2.34
#